data_3bf17ae8a77d306c7ae092085ce19f3e
#
_entry.id   3bf17ae8a77d306c7ae092085ce19f3e
#
_cell.length_a   1.000
_cell.length_b   1.000
_cell.length_c   1.000
_cell.angle_alpha   90.00
_cell.angle_beta   90.00
_cell.angle_gamma   90.00
#
_symmetry.space_group_name_H-M   'P 1'
#
loop_
_entity.id
_entity.type
_entity.pdbx_description
1 polymer ?
#
loop_
_entity_poly.entity_id
_entity_poly.type
_entity_poly.pdbx_seq_one_letter_code
_entity_poly.pdbx_strand_id
1 'polypeptide(L)'
;MKRITPLLTLLTGAGTAAVLFAMSAQAAPRTVQPTAAATPSASATAPPDAPPTPPADPTGPPPAQPSEQRGRPGAPTTAPAAPVTANWTGRLDSGATIAVTATKGTAVAYVCDGRRLEIWLRGTAADGRLKLTGKKGATLTATIGDGDLTGELVVGDQRWRFTAKAAATPAPVLYRATAQTRRAGVDGGWIMLPDGSQIGVLTRDGSPAPAPPLDPAFGTTIVDGSTVAAEPVAGVPEAAE
;
A
#
# COMPACT_ATOMS: atom_id res chain seq x y z
N MET A 1 -22.56 38.81 -51.32
CA MET A 1 -21.59 38.81 -52.46
C MET A 1 -20.19 38.56 -51.94
N LYS A 2 -19.48 37.72 -52.63
CA LYS A 2 -18.07 37.31 -52.55
C LYS A 2 -17.69 36.21 -51.54
N ARG A 3 -17.73 35.01 -52.10
CA ARG A 3 -16.96 33.81 -51.69
C ARG A 3 -15.50 34.05 -52.08
N ILE A 4 -14.56 33.75 -51.16
CA ILE A 4 -13.18 33.55 -51.54
C ILE A 4 -12.68 32.35 -50.74
N THR A 5 -12.52 31.24 -51.45
CA THR A 5 -11.70 30.10 -51.10
C THR A 5 -10.22 30.47 -51.28
N PRO A 6 -9.29 29.98 -50.49
CA PRO A 6 -8.09 29.44 -51.12
C PRO A 6 -7.83 27.98 -50.76
N LEU A 7 -7.83 27.22 -51.79
CA LEU A 7 -7.05 25.98 -51.92
C LEU A 7 -5.56 26.29 -51.88
N LEU A 8 -4.81 25.26 -51.50
CA LEU A 8 -3.37 25.05 -51.79
C LEU A 8 -2.38 25.45 -50.71
N THR A 9 -1.98 24.46 -49.88
CA THR A 9 -0.56 24.16 -49.71
C THR A 9 -0.43 22.71 -49.26
N LEU A 10 -0.46 21.82 -50.18
CA LEU A 10 0.07 20.46 -50.11
C LEU A 10 1.43 20.58 -50.81
N LEU A 11 2.51 20.32 -50.12
CA LEU A 11 3.75 19.67 -50.58
C LEU A 11 4.93 20.04 -49.66
N THR A 12 5.66 19.00 -49.39
CA THR A 12 7.07 18.92 -48.86
C THR A 12 7.18 18.54 -47.39
N GLY A 13 7.54 17.24 -47.20
CA GLY A 13 7.96 16.71 -45.92
C GLY A 13 8.16 15.19 -45.91
N ALA A 14 8.47 14.59 -47.10
CA ALA A 14 8.99 13.25 -47.17
C ALA A 14 10.52 13.31 -47.08
N GLY A 15 11.11 12.77 -46.04
CA GLY A 15 12.56 12.62 -45.97
C GLY A 15 13.07 12.84 -44.55
N THR A 16 13.24 11.79 -43.78
CA THR A 16 14.26 11.44 -42.78
C THR A 16 13.68 10.51 -41.71
N ALA A 17 13.32 9.30 -42.14
CA ALA A 17 13.08 8.20 -41.25
C ALA A 17 13.91 6.99 -41.67
N ALA A 18 15.19 7.07 -41.53
CA ALA A 18 16.09 5.93 -41.55
C ALA A 18 17.42 6.38 -40.92
N VAL A 19 17.65 5.97 -39.73
CA VAL A 19 18.88 5.67 -39.00
C VAL A 19 18.55 5.78 -37.53
N LEU A 20 18.30 4.68 -36.89
CA LEU A 20 18.54 4.34 -35.46
C LEU A 20 17.90 2.97 -35.14
N PHE A 21 18.17 1.98 -36.02
CA PHE A 21 17.91 0.58 -35.69
C PHE A 21 19.22 -0.21 -35.77
N ALA A 22 20.13 0.07 -34.85
CA ALA A 22 21.29 -0.78 -34.61
C ALA A 22 21.96 -0.34 -33.31
N MET A 23 21.52 -0.88 -32.18
CA MET A 23 22.31 -1.13 -30.96
C MET A 23 21.41 -1.62 -29.84
N SER A 24 20.94 -2.85 -29.97
CA SER A 24 20.39 -3.59 -28.80
C SER A 24 20.50 -5.08 -29.06
N ALA A 25 21.70 -5.54 -29.17
CA ALA A 25 22.04 -6.95 -29.09
C ALA A 25 23.31 -7.03 -28.28
N GLN A 26 23.19 -7.27 -26.96
CA GLN A 26 24.14 -8.04 -26.14
C GLN A 26 23.79 -7.83 -24.65
N ALA A 27 22.80 -8.58 -24.18
CA ALA A 27 22.74 -8.96 -22.79
C ALA A 27 22.35 -10.44 -22.75
N ALA A 28 23.36 -11.32 -22.84
CA ALA A 28 23.19 -12.72 -22.57
C ALA A 28 22.92 -12.93 -21.07
N PRO A 29 21.98 -13.80 -20.66
CA PRO A 29 21.76 -14.12 -19.28
C PRO A 29 22.97 -14.91 -18.74
N ARG A 30 23.61 -14.39 -17.68
CA ARG A 30 24.58 -15.14 -16.89
C ARG A 30 23.84 -16.19 -16.08
N THR A 31 24.00 -17.44 -16.45
CA THR A 31 23.67 -18.59 -15.61
C THR A 31 24.59 -18.59 -14.39
N VAL A 32 23.99 -18.34 -13.22
CA VAL A 32 24.70 -18.54 -11.94
C VAL A 32 24.64 -20.03 -11.61
N GLN A 33 25.77 -20.68 -11.71
CA GLN A 33 25.97 -22.07 -11.31
C GLN A 33 26.05 -22.14 -9.77
N PRO A 34 25.27 -22.97 -9.09
CA PRO A 34 25.39 -23.11 -7.64
C PRO A 34 26.65 -23.91 -7.31
N THR A 35 27.60 -23.28 -6.65
CA THR A 35 28.76 -23.93 -6.05
C THR A 35 28.30 -24.66 -4.79
N ALA A 36 28.41 -25.97 -4.78
CA ALA A 36 28.22 -26.81 -3.62
C ALA A 36 29.30 -26.51 -2.58
N ALA A 37 28.92 -26.02 -1.42
CA ALA A 37 29.80 -25.86 -0.26
C ALA A 37 29.79 -27.15 0.56
N ALA A 38 30.98 -27.66 0.77
CA ALA A 38 31.26 -28.84 1.55
C ALA A 38 31.00 -28.60 3.04
N THR A 39 30.44 -29.59 3.69
CA THR A 39 30.21 -29.70 5.12
C THR A 39 31.53 -30.03 5.83
N PRO A 40 31.97 -29.33 6.88
CA PRO A 40 32.96 -29.87 7.82
C PRO A 40 32.25 -30.61 8.95
N SER A 41 32.59 -31.86 9.06
CA SER A 41 32.32 -32.74 10.21
C SER A 41 33.13 -32.26 11.42
N ALA A 42 32.45 -31.93 12.51
CA ALA A 42 33.11 -31.66 13.80
C ALA A 42 32.88 -32.82 14.76
N SER A 43 33.98 -33.41 15.13
CA SER A 43 34.09 -34.48 16.15
C SER A 43 33.74 -33.95 17.54
N ALA A 44 32.93 -34.69 18.24
CA ALA A 44 32.65 -34.54 19.66
C ALA A 44 33.82 -34.99 20.50
N THR A 45 34.26 -34.13 21.41
CA THR A 45 35.19 -34.51 22.52
C THR A 45 34.43 -34.29 23.83
N ALA A 46 34.32 -35.33 24.62
CA ALA A 46 33.70 -35.33 25.94
C ALA A 46 34.63 -34.67 26.99
N PRO A 47 34.10 -34.01 28.02
CA PRO A 47 34.88 -33.48 29.14
C PRO A 47 35.07 -34.54 30.26
N PRO A 48 36.17 -34.46 31.04
CA PRO A 48 36.47 -35.39 32.13
C PRO A 48 35.80 -34.96 33.46
N ASP A 49 35.67 -35.97 34.31
CA ASP A 49 35.14 -36.07 35.66
C ASP A 49 35.49 -34.92 36.63
N ALA A 50 34.53 -34.54 37.45
CA ALA A 50 34.70 -33.70 38.62
C ALA A 50 34.82 -34.55 39.92
N PRO A 51 35.68 -34.16 40.89
CA PRO A 51 35.83 -34.87 42.14
C PRO A 51 34.75 -34.55 43.19
N PRO A 52 34.54 -35.42 44.20
CA PRO A 52 33.43 -35.30 45.15
C PRO A 52 33.69 -34.27 46.25
N THR A 53 32.65 -33.59 46.65
CA THR A 53 32.58 -32.61 47.75
C THR A 53 32.44 -33.30 49.11
N PRO A 54 33.10 -32.84 50.19
CA PRO A 54 32.89 -33.31 51.56
C PRO A 54 31.62 -32.68 52.18
N PRO A 55 31.02 -33.34 53.22
CA PRO A 55 29.81 -32.82 53.89
C PRO A 55 30.17 -31.72 54.88
N ALA A 56 29.39 -30.64 54.89
CA ALA A 56 29.45 -29.58 55.85
C ALA A 56 28.34 -29.75 56.91
N ASP A 57 28.74 -29.63 58.16
CA ASP A 57 27.93 -29.68 59.38
C ASP A 57 26.99 -28.48 59.54
N PRO A 58 25.82 -28.65 60.24
CA PRO A 58 24.88 -27.59 60.42
C PRO A 58 25.02 -26.89 61.76
N THR A 59 25.29 -25.60 61.82
CA THR A 59 24.91 -24.78 63.00
C THR A 59 25.01 -23.28 62.65
N GLY A 60 23.88 -22.65 62.41
CA GLY A 60 23.75 -21.21 62.33
C GLY A 60 22.30 -20.81 62.50
N PRO A 61 22.00 -19.71 63.25
CA PRO A 61 20.62 -19.30 63.51
C PRO A 61 19.87 -18.85 62.25
N PRO A 62 18.55 -18.96 62.23
CA PRO A 62 17.77 -18.69 61.02
C PRO A 62 17.85 -17.22 60.60
N PRO A 63 18.03 -16.93 59.30
CA PRO A 63 17.98 -15.58 58.79
C PRO A 63 16.53 -15.05 58.86
N ALA A 64 16.40 -13.79 59.27
CA ALA A 64 15.16 -13.05 59.28
C ALA A 64 14.53 -13.10 57.89
N GLN A 65 13.26 -13.43 57.81
CA GLN A 65 12.47 -13.39 56.57
C GLN A 65 12.46 -11.96 56.02
N PRO A 66 12.81 -11.77 54.75
CA PRO A 66 12.56 -10.51 54.08
C PRO A 66 11.02 -10.32 53.98
N SER A 67 10.52 -9.19 54.46
CA SER A 67 9.16 -8.78 54.31
C SER A 67 8.70 -8.91 52.83
N GLU A 68 7.65 -9.67 52.59
CA GLU A 68 6.99 -9.72 51.29
C GLU A 68 6.62 -8.29 50.87
N GLN A 69 7.45 -7.74 50.03
CA GLN A 69 7.13 -6.55 49.27
C GLN A 69 5.99 -6.92 48.34
N ARG A 70 4.77 -6.67 48.77
CA ARG A 70 3.55 -6.82 48.00
C ARG A 70 3.79 -6.17 46.65
N GLY A 71 3.98 -6.99 45.61
CA GLY A 71 4.20 -6.57 44.26
C GLY A 71 3.12 -5.56 43.83
N ARG A 72 3.59 -4.38 43.51
CA ARG A 72 2.79 -3.37 42.80
C ARG A 72 2.21 -4.07 41.57
N PRO A 73 0.90 -4.02 41.30
CA PRO A 73 0.34 -4.59 40.09
C PRO A 73 1.13 -4.05 38.92
N GLY A 74 1.81 -4.92 38.18
CA GLY A 74 2.53 -4.55 36.95
C GLY A 74 1.54 -3.86 36.04
N ALA A 75 1.92 -2.71 35.49
CA ALA A 75 1.15 -2.09 34.43
C ALA A 75 0.85 -3.14 33.36
N PRO A 76 -0.36 -3.22 32.82
CA PRO A 76 -0.68 -4.19 31.80
C PRO A 76 0.30 -4.00 30.63
N THR A 77 1.12 -5.01 30.37
CA THR A 77 1.96 -5.06 29.18
C THR A 77 1.00 -5.19 28.00
N THR A 78 0.71 -4.09 27.33
CA THR A 78 -0.10 -4.10 26.12
C THR A 78 0.66 -4.95 25.09
N ALA A 79 0.10 -6.09 24.72
CA ALA A 79 0.64 -6.92 23.65
C ALA A 79 0.80 -6.06 22.38
N PRO A 80 1.85 -6.27 21.58
CA PRO A 80 2.00 -5.55 20.32
C PRO A 80 0.75 -5.73 19.45
N ALA A 81 0.26 -4.62 18.90
CA ALA A 81 -0.89 -4.60 18.03
C ALA A 81 -0.71 -5.52 16.82
N ALA A 82 -1.66 -6.42 16.56
CA ALA A 82 -1.58 -7.35 15.44
C ALA A 82 -1.73 -6.61 14.10
N PRO A 83 -0.71 -6.62 13.21
CA PRO A 83 -0.76 -5.92 11.94
C PRO A 83 -1.73 -6.60 10.97
N VAL A 84 -2.48 -5.80 10.22
CA VAL A 84 -3.44 -6.26 9.21
C VAL A 84 -2.83 -6.19 7.82
N THR A 85 -3.12 -7.19 6.97
CA THR A 85 -2.84 -7.18 5.53
C THR A 85 -4.08 -7.67 4.81
N ALA A 86 -4.78 -6.77 4.12
CA ALA A 86 -5.98 -7.07 3.35
C ALA A 86 -6.37 -5.90 2.44
N ASN A 87 -7.26 -6.18 1.48
CA ASN A 87 -7.86 -5.20 0.58
C ASN A 87 -9.39 -5.23 0.72
N TRP A 88 -10.01 -4.07 0.67
CA TRP A 88 -11.47 -3.93 0.71
C TRP A 88 -11.96 -2.94 -0.34
N THR A 89 -13.15 -3.19 -0.87
CA THR A 89 -13.88 -2.24 -1.71
C THR A 89 -15.33 -2.13 -1.25
N GLY A 90 -15.91 -0.94 -1.38
CA GLY A 90 -17.27 -0.70 -0.91
C GLY A 90 -17.83 0.65 -1.33
N ARG A 91 -18.92 1.04 -0.66
CA ARG A 91 -19.59 2.31 -0.92
C ARG A 91 -19.92 3.05 0.36
N LEU A 92 -19.89 4.37 0.27
CA LEU A 92 -20.42 5.27 1.27
C LEU A 92 -21.94 5.43 1.06
N ASP A 93 -22.65 5.87 2.11
CA ASP A 93 -24.06 6.26 2.04
C ASP A 93 -24.32 7.45 1.11
N SER A 94 -23.30 8.26 0.81
CA SER A 94 -23.33 9.30 -0.25
C SER A 94 -23.34 8.74 -1.68
N GLY A 95 -23.12 7.44 -1.87
CA GLY A 95 -22.95 6.81 -3.17
C GLY A 95 -21.51 6.80 -3.70
N ALA A 96 -20.57 7.49 -3.06
CA ALA A 96 -19.16 7.43 -3.41
C ALA A 96 -18.58 6.02 -3.16
N THR A 97 -17.57 5.65 -3.94
CA THR A 97 -16.87 4.37 -3.82
C THR A 97 -15.64 4.53 -2.95
N ILE A 98 -15.35 3.52 -2.14
CA ILE A 98 -14.14 3.44 -1.31
C ILE A 98 -13.35 2.18 -1.64
N ALA A 99 -12.03 2.32 -1.69
CA ALA A 99 -11.10 1.20 -1.62
C ALA A 99 -10.13 1.42 -0.46
N VAL A 100 -9.79 0.35 0.22
CA VAL A 100 -8.82 0.36 1.32
C VAL A 100 -7.81 -0.76 1.08
N THR A 101 -6.53 -0.43 1.16
CA THR A 101 -5.44 -1.40 1.13
C THR A 101 -4.66 -1.29 2.44
N ALA A 102 -4.50 -2.40 3.14
CA ALA A 102 -3.65 -2.50 4.32
C ALA A 102 -2.50 -3.49 4.07
N THR A 103 -1.30 -3.15 4.51
CA THR A 103 -0.12 -3.98 4.42
C THR A 103 0.72 -3.81 5.68
N LYS A 104 0.95 -4.91 6.41
CA LYS A 104 1.79 -4.93 7.61
C LYS A 104 1.44 -3.84 8.63
N GLY A 105 0.14 -3.58 8.82
CA GLY A 105 -0.35 -2.63 9.81
C GLY A 105 -0.41 -1.17 9.36
N THR A 106 0.04 -0.84 8.16
CA THR A 106 -0.22 0.46 7.51
C THR A 106 -1.37 0.35 6.52
N ALA A 107 -2.15 1.40 6.36
CA ALA A 107 -3.26 1.40 5.41
C ALA A 107 -3.39 2.70 4.65
N VAL A 108 -3.88 2.58 3.43
CA VAL A 108 -4.28 3.67 2.55
C VAL A 108 -5.73 3.46 2.16
N ALA A 109 -6.54 4.50 2.23
CA ALA A 109 -7.89 4.53 1.69
C ALA A 109 -8.00 5.59 0.60
N TYR A 110 -8.78 5.28 -0.40
CA TYR A 110 -9.16 6.19 -1.48
C TYR A 110 -10.67 6.20 -1.63
N VAL A 111 -11.24 7.39 -1.66
CA VAL A 111 -12.68 7.62 -1.85
C VAL A 111 -12.89 8.52 -3.04
N CYS A 112 -13.74 8.10 -3.97
CA CYS A 112 -14.08 8.91 -5.13
C CYS A 112 -15.56 8.72 -5.56
N ASP A 113 -16.11 9.73 -6.23
CA ASP A 113 -17.44 9.68 -6.86
C ASP A 113 -17.37 9.35 -8.36
N GLY A 114 -16.16 9.12 -8.89
CA GLY A 114 -15.91 8.91 -10.30
C GLY A 114 -16.07 10.16 -11.18
N ARG A 115 -16.14 11.34 -10.58
CA ARG A 115 -16.32 12.61 -11.28
C ARG A 115 -15.37 13.70 -10.85
N ARG A 116 -15.41 14.10 -9.57
CA ARG A 116 -14.64 15.23 -9.01
C ARG A 116 -14.19 15.03 -7.58
N LEU A 117 -14.91 14.21 -6.80
CA LEU A 117 -14.54 13.93 -5.43
C LEU A 117 -13.38 12.96 -5.41
N GLU A 118 -12.29 13.37 -4.76
CA GLU A 118 -11.12 12.56 -4.55
C GLU A 118 -10.57 12.82 -3.15
N ILE A 119 -10.50 11.76 -2.32
CA ILE A 119 -10.01 11.83 -0.96
C ILE A 119 -9.03 10.68 -0.73
N TRP A 120 -7.79 11.02 -0.42
CA TRP A 120 -6.75 10.09 -0.01
C TRP A 120 -6.53 10.18 1.49
N LEU A 121 -6.52 9.02 2.15
CA LEU A 121 -6.25 8.92 3.58
C LEU A 121 -5.18 7.85 3.83
N ARG A 122 -4.36 8.05 4.87
CA ARG A 122 -3.29 7.14 5.27
C ARG A 122 -3.25 7.00 6.78
N GLY A 123 -2.77 5.86 7.27
CA GLY A 123 -2.64 5.62 8.68
C GLY A 123 -2.39 4.16 9.03
N THR A 124 -3.01 3.69 10.10
CA THR A 124 -2.76 2.37 10.67
C THR A 124 -3.95 1.43 10.55
N ALA A 125 -3.64 0.14 10.42
CA ALA A 125 -4.60 -0.96 10.47
C ALA A 125 -4.06 -2.03 11.44
N ALA A 126 -4.58 -2.05 12.65
CA ALA A 126 -4.13 -2.96 13.70
C ALA A 126 -5.28 -3.30 14.66
N ASP A 127 -5.24 -4.46 15.27
CA ASP A 127 -6.22 -4.95 16.25
C ASP A 127 -7.67 -4.87 15.75
N GLY A 128 -7.86 -5.22 14.46
CA GLY A 128 -9.18 -5.16 13.84
C GLY A 128 -9.74 -3.76 13.64
N ARG A 129 -8.89 -2.71 13.70
CA ARG A 129 -9.32 -1.31 13.57
C ARG A 129 -8.45 -0.55 12.59
N LEU A 130 -9.06 0.41 11.90
CA LEU A 130 -8.39 1.37 11.03
C LEU A 130 -8.56 2.77 11.59
N LYS A 131 -7.45 3.55 11.53
CA LYS A 131 -7.44 4.98 11.82
C LYS A 131 -6.60 5.68 10.77
N LEU A 132 -7.26 6.41 9.87
CA LEU A 132 -6.61 7.06 8.75
C LEU A 132 -6.91 8.57 8.77
N THR A 133 -5.96 9.34 8.27
CA THR A 133 -6.09 10.79 8.12
C THR A 133 -5.76 11.21 6.69
N GLY A 134 -6.34 12.31 6.23
CA GLY A 134 -6.14 12.85 4.91
C GLY A 134 -6.01 14.37 4.92
N LYS A 135 -5.94 14.95 3.73
CA LYS A 135 -5.90 16.41 3.56
C LYS A 135 -7.20 17.05 4.08
N LYS A 136 -7.15 18.35 4.39
CA LYS A 136 -8.30 19.16 4.87
C LYS A 136 -8.98 18.57 6.12
N GLY A 137 -8.23 17.92 6.99
CA GLY A 137 -8.76 17.33 8.22
C GLY A 137 -9.65 16.10 8.00
N ALA A 138 -9.61 15.48 6.83
CA ALA A 138 -10.34 14.24 6.59
C ALA A 138 -9.85 13.14 7.53
N THR A 139 -10.78 12.39 8.14
CA THR A 139 -10.50 11.26 9.02
C THR A 139 -11.38 10.08 8.65
N LEU A 140 -10.82 8.87 8.72
CA LEU A 140 -11.56 7.63 8.54
C LEU A 140 -11.27 6.72 9.71
N THR A 141 -12.33 6.24 10.33
CA THR A 141 -12.27 5.20 11.38
C THR A 141 -13.11 4.02 10.96
N ALA A 142 -12.59 2.82 11.14
CA ALA A 142 -13.33 1.61 10.79
C ALA A 142 -12.93 0.42 11.67
N THR A 143 -13.82 -0.57 11.69
CA THR A 143 -13.64 -1.84 12.39
C THR A 143 -13.77 -2.98 11.37
N ILE A 144 -12.91 -3.98 11.50
CA ILE A 144 -12.98 -5.22 10.73
C ILE A 144 -13.85 -6.20 11.53
N GLY A 145 -14.93 -6.68 10.90
CA GLY A 145 -15.82 -7.70 11.44
C GLY A 145 -16.16 -8.72 10.35
N ASP A 146 -15.97 -10.01 10.63
CA ASP A 146 -16.22 -11.11 9.66
C ASP A 146 -15.48 -10.94 8.32
N GLY A 147 -14.30 -10.28 8.35
CA GLY A 147 -13.51 -9.96 7.17
C GLY A 147 -13.91 -8.66 6.46
N ASP A 148 -15.09 -8.13 6.71
CA ASP A 148 -15.59 -6.88 6.15
C ASP A 148 -15.14 -5.66 6.97
N LEU A 149 -15.16 -4.51 6.33
CA LEU A 149 -14.81 -3.23 6.95
C LEU A 149 -16.05 -2.34 7.06
N THR A 150 -16.41 -1.96 8.29
CA THR A 150 -17.50 -1.02 8.54
C THR A 150 -16.96 0.20 9.28
N GLY A 151 -17.33 1.40 8.83
CA GLY A 151 -16.76 2.60 9.41
C GLY A 151 -17.41 3.89 8.97
N GLU A 152 -16.68 4.97 9.23
CA GLU A 152 -17.10 6.32 8.98
C GLU A 152 -15.97 7.18 8.43
N LEU A 153 -16.31 7.99 7.43
CA LEU A 153 -15.48 9.06 6.88
C LEU A 153 -16.02 10.41 7.34
N VAL A 154 -15.17 11.28 7.85
CA VAL A 154 -15.50 12.65 8.25
C VAL A 154 -14.61 13.62 7.47
N VAL A 155 -15.21 14.65 6.88
CA VAL A 155 -14.51 15.75 6.19
C VAL A 155 -15.19 17.06 6.55
N GLY A 156 -14.53 17.89 7.33
CA GLY A 156 -15.18 19.07 7.92
C GLY A 156 -16.38 18.66 8.77
N ASP A 157 -17.55 19.25 8.48
CA ASP A 157 -18.82 18.96 9.19
C ASP A 157 -19.59 17.78 8.56
N GLN A 158 -19.10 17.23 7.46
CA GLN A 158 -19.77 16.13 6.76
C GLN A 158 -19.28 14.78 7.27
N ARG A 159 -20.21 13.83 7.33
CA ARG A 159 -19.99 12.50 7.88
C ARG A 159 -20.75 11.47 7.04
N TRP A 160 -20.03 10.41 6.62
CA TRP A 160 -20.60 9.33 5.82
C TRP A 160 -20.21 7.98 6.39
N ARG A 161 -21.18 7.10 6.54
CA ARG A 161 -20.94 5.71 6.86
C ARG A 161 -20.62 4.92 5.62
N PHE A 162 -19.88 3.84 5.79
CA PHE A 162 -19.57 2.93 4.71
C PHE A 162 -19.46 1.49 5.18
N THR A 163 -19.67 0.57 4.25
CA THR A 163 -19.31 -0.84 4.37
C THR A 163 -18.48 -1.22 3.15
N ALA A 164 -17.37 -1.91 3.38
CA ALA A 164 -16.50 -2.41 2.34
C ALA A 164 -16.25 -3.90 2.53
N LYS A 165 -16.40 -4.68 1.47
CA LYS A 165 -16.18 -6.11 1.44
C LYS A 165 -14.70 -6.41 1.22
N ALA A 166 -14.19 -7.45 1.90
CA ALA A 166 -12.86 -7.96 1.62
C ALA A 166 -12.78 -8.45 0.17
N ALA A 167 -11.67 -8.10 -0.51
CA ALA A 167 -11.41 -8.61 -1.84
C ALA A 167 -11.05 -10.10 -1.76
N ALA A 168 -11.75 -10.93 -2.53
CA ALA A 168 -11.58 -12.38 -2.53
C ALA A 168 -10.24 -12.82 -3.14
N THR A 169 -9.58 -11.95 -3.91
CA THR A 169 -8.29 -12.23 -4.57
C THR A 169 -7.22 -11.27 -4.05
N PRO A 170 -5.94 -11.68 -4.02
CA PRO A 170 -4.83 -10.81 -3.62
C PRO A 170 -4.51 -9.70 -4.64
N ALA A 171 -5.31 -9.55 -5.71
CA ALA A 171 -5.10 -8.53 -6.73
C ALA A 171 -5.19 -7.12 -6.11
N PRO A 172 -4.37 -6.18 -6.56
CA PRO A 172 -4.49 -4.79 -6.15
C PRO A 172 -5.87 -4.23 -6.50
N VAL A 173 -6.54 -3.63 -5.51
CA VAL A 173 -7.86 -2.99 -5.71
C VAL A 173 -7.74 -1.49 -5.90
N LEU A 174 -6.56 -0.93 -5.69
CA LEU A 174 -6.31 0.50 -5.73
C LEU A 174 -5.02 0.80 -6.49
N TYR A 175 -5.12 1.73 -7.43
CA TYR A 175 -3.98 2.27 -8.19
C TYR A 175 -3.93 3.79 -8.01
N ARG A 176 -2.73 4.35 -8.11
CA ARG A 176 -2.49 5.79 -8.12
C ARG A 176 -1.52 6.18 -9.23
N ALA A 177 -1.70 7.33 -9.81
CA ALA A 177 -0.72 7.94 -10.71
C ALA A 177 0.67 7.92 -10.07
N THR A 178 1.70 7.52 -10.81
CA THR A 178 3.08 7.45 -10.28
C THR A 178 3.56 8.81 -9.80
N ALA A 179 4.58 8.84 -8.95
CA ALA A 179 5.18 10.09 -8.49
C ALA A 179 5.65 10.96 -9.67
N GLN A 180 6.23 10.34 -10.72
CA GLN A 180 6.63 11.06 -11.92
C GLN A 180 5.44 11.69 -12.66
N THR A 181 4.34 10.94 -12.81
CA THR A 181 3.10 11.44 -13.43
C THR A 181 2.54 12.63 -12.64
N ARG A 182 2.54 12.54 -11.31
CA ARG A 182 2.06 13.62 -10.43
C ARG A 182 2.92 14.89 -10.52
N ARG A 183 4.25 14.74 -10.61
CA ARG A 183 5.16 15.88 -10.86
C ARG A 183 4.93 16.56 -12.21
N ALA A 184 4.41 15.81 -13.18
CA ALA A 184 3.99 16.36 -14.47
C ALA A 184 2.59 17.00 -14.45
N GLY A 185 1.98 17.21 -13.26
CA GLY A 185 0.69 17.88 -13.10
C GLY A 185 -0.52 16.97 -13.29
N VAL A 186 -0.33 15.65 -13.37
CA VAL A 186 -1.45 14.69 -13.52
C VAL A 186 -1.51 13.77 -12.30
N ASP A 187 -2.47 13.98 -11.41
CA ASP A 187 -2.77 13.07 -10.28
C ASP A 187 -4.03 12.26 -10.58
N GLY A 188 -4.16 11.07 -10.01
CA GLY A 188 -5.35 10.27 -10.17
C GLY A 188 -5.31 8.97 -9.39
N GLY A 189 -6.51 8.44 -9.15
CA GLY A 189 -6.71 7.17 -8.50
C GLY A 189 -7.74 6.32 -9.22
N TRP A 190 -7.55 5.01 -9.21
CA TRP A 190 -8.46 4.01 -9.78
C TRP A 190 -8.77 2.93 -8.77
N ILE A 191 -10.06 2.65 -8.60
CA ILE A 191 -10.56 1.51 -7.81
C ILE A 191 -10.93 0.41 -8.80
N MET A 192 -10.36 -0.77 -8.62
CA MET A 192 -10.76 -1.99 -9.32
C MET A 192 -11.84 -2.67 -8.49
N LEU A 193 -13.02 -2.82 -9.06
CA LEU A 193 -14.15 -3.48 -8.40
C LEU A 193 -14.14 -4.99 -8.65
N PRO A 194 -14.81 -5.79 -7.81
CA PRO A 194 -14.83 -7.25 -7.96
C PRO A 194 -15.43 -7.77 -9.26
N ASP A 195 -16.29 -6.98 -9.91
CA ASP A 195 -16.90 -7.27 -11.21
C ASP A 195 -15.99 -6.90 -12.41
N GLY A 196 -14.77 -6.44 -12.14
CA GLY A 196 -13.82 -6.00 -13.15
C GLY A 196 -14.05 -4.57 -13.65
N SER A 197 -15.10 -3.90 -13.21
CA SER A 197 -15.32 -2.49 -13.52
C SER A 197 -14.33 -1.60 -12.75
N GLN A 198 -14.14 -0.40 -13.26
CA GLN A 198 -13.23 0.58 -12.68
C GLN A 198 -13.94 1.89 -12.41
N ILE A 199 -13.58 2.55 -11.34
CA ILE A 199 -14.01 3.90 -11.03
C ILE A 199 -12.83 4.72 -10.52
N GLY A 200 -12.70 5.96 -10.99
CA GLY A 200 -11.60 6.82 -10.60
C GLY A 200 -11.82 8.27 -10.94
N VAL A 201 -10.96 9.10 -10.40
CA VAL A 201 -10.86 10.53 -10.73
C VAL A 201 -9.42 10.80 -11.16
N LEU A 202 -9.27 11.54 -12.24
CA LEU A 202 -8.00 12.05 -12.72
C LEU A 202 -8.03 13.57 -12.67
N THR A 203 -7.05 14.17 -12.02
CA THR A 203 -6.91 15.63 -11.91
C THR A 203 -5.71 16.08 -12.74
N ARG A 204 -5.95 16.97 -13.69
CA ARG A 204 -4.92 17.61 -14.49
C ARG A 204 -4.96 19.11 -14.25
N ASP A 205 -3.82 19.71 -13.91
CA ASP A 205 -3.72 21.16 -13.66
C ASP A 205 -4.81 21.68 -12.71
N GLY A 206 -5.12 20.90 -11.67
CA GLY A 206 -6.15 21.20 -10.68
C GLY A 206 -7.60 20.98 -11.14
N SER A 207 -7.84 20.49 -12.37
CA SER A 207 -9.17 20.22 -12.92
C SER A 207 -9.49 18.72 -12.84
N PRO A 208 -10.39 18.28 -11.94
CA PRO A 208 -10.78 16.88 -11.82
C PRO A 208 -11.78 16.47 -12.91
N ALA A 209 -11.63 15.24 -13.41
CA ALA A 209 -12.50 14.59 -14.38
C ALA A 209 -12.62 13.08 -14.09
N PRO A 210 -13.59 12.36 -14.65
CA PRO A 210 -13.60 10.90 -14.62
C PRO A 210 -12.28 10.34 -15.17
N ALA A 211 -11.66 9.41 -14.44
CA ALA A 211 -10.44 8.77 -14.91
C ALA A 211 -10.76 7.80 -16.07
N PRO A 212 -10.01 7.84 -17.18
CA PRO A 212 -10.11 6.83 -18.22
C PRO A 212 -9.78 5.44 -17.67
N PRO A 213 -10.26 4.35 -18.29
CA PRO A 213 -9.90 2.99 -17.87
C PRO A 213 -8.39 2.79 -17.85
N LEU A 214 -7.90 2.20 -16.77
CA LEU A 214 -6.51 1.81 -16.57
C LEU A 214 -6.32 0.37 -17.05
N ASP A 215 -5.26 0.10 -17.79
CA ASP A 215 -4.81 -1.28 -18.01
C ASP A 215 -4.07 -1.77 -16.75
N PRO A 216 -4.64 -2.70 -15.97
CA PRO A 216 -4.01 -3.12 -14.72
C PRO A 216 -2.77 -3.99 -14.92
N ALA A 217 -2.57 -4.58 -16.12
CA ALA A 217 -1.40 -5.38 -16.42
C ALA A 217 -0.15 -4.53 -16.65
N PHE A 218 -0.34 -3.34 -17.23
CA PHE A 218 0.76 -2.40 -17.51
C PHE A 218 0.76 -1.18 -16.58
N GLY A 219 -0.30 -0.97 -15.79
CA GLY A 219 -0.44 0.21 -14.96
C GLY A 219 -0.50 1.51 -15.78
N THR A 220 -1.14 1.49 -16.95
CA THR A 220 -1.17 2.65 -17.85
C THR A 220 -2.57 2.96 -18.37
N THR A 221 -2.80 4.22 -18.69
CA THR A 221 -3.97 4.69 -19.42
C THR A 221 -3.58 5.78 -20.41
N ILE A 222 -4.45 6.09 -21.36
CA ILE A 222 -4.25 7.17 -22.33
C ILE A 222 -5.14 8.35 -21.98
N VAL A 223 -4.53 9.52 -21.87
CA VAL A 223 -5.21 10.79 -21.58
C VAL A 223 -4.75 11.82 -22.62
N ASP A 224 -5.67 12.29 -23.45
CA ASP A 224 -5.40 13.23 -24.57
C ASP A 224 -4.18 12.81 -25.42
N GLY A 225 -4.10 11.52 -25.78
CA GLY A 225 -3.03 10.94 -26.59
C GLY A 225 -1.69 10.73 -25.85
N SER A 226 -1.62 11.05 -24.56
CA SER A 226 -0.43 10.85 -23.74
C SER A 226 -0.61 9.64 -22.82
N THR A 227 0.46 8.84 -22.65
CA THR A 227 0.45 7.73 -21.70
C THR A 227 0.61 8.27 -20.27
N VAL A 228 -0.33 7.93 -19.41
CA VAL A 228 -0.32 8.19 -17.97
C VAL A 228 -0.02 6.89 -17.25
N ALA A 229 1.03 6.88 -16.45
CA ALA A 229 1.43 5.72 -15.66
C ALA A 229 0.86 5.78 -14.24
N ALA A 230 0.35 4.65 -13.77
CA ALA A 230 -0.12 4.44 -12.40
C ALA A 230 0.50 3.16 -11.83
N GLU A 231 0.53 3.07 -10.52
CA GLU A 231 1.10 1.94 -9.78
C GLU A 231 0.11 1.42 -8.74
N PRO A 232 0.15 0.13 -8.41
CA PRO A 232 -0.64 -0.41 -7.32
C PRO A 232 -0.28 0.27 -6.00
N VAL A 233 -1.30 0.66 -5.25
CA VAL A 233 -1.10 1.20 -3.90
C VAL A 233 -0.95 0.04 -2.93
N ALA A 234 0.27 -0.17 -2.43
CA ALA A 234 0.49 -0.96 -1.23
C ALA A 234 0.20 -0.09 -0.01
N GLY A 235 -0.23 -0.68 1.12
CA GLY A 235 -0.43 0.04 2.38
C GLY A 235 0.84 0.66 2.98
N VAL A 236 1.90 0.85 2.20
CA VAL A 236 3.16 1.46 2.63
C VAL A 236 3.01 2.98 2.56
N PRO A 237 3.40 3.73 3.59
CA PRO A 237 3.44 5.18 3.50
C PRO A 237 4.45 5.59 2.43
N GLU A 238 3.96 6.20 1.35
CA GLU A 238 4.81 6.99 0.47
C GLU A 238 5.36 8.15 1.31
N ALA A 239 6.68 8.35 1.27
CA ALA A 239 7.31 9.46 1.99
C ALA A 239 6.57 10.76 1.65
N ALA A 240 6.23 11.53 2.67
CA ALA A 240 5.57 12.82 2.49
C ALA A 240 6.48 13.72 1.65
N GLU A 241 6.00 14.12 0.46
CA GLU A 241 6.57 15.22 -0.31
C GLU A 241 5.98 16.54 0.16
#